data_f16387ed60e03867221d9b5373025999
#
_entry.id   f16387ed60e03867221d9b5373025999
#
_cell.length_a   1.000
_cell.length_b   1.000
_cell.length_c   1.000
_cell.angle_alpha   90.00
_cell.angle_beta   90.00
_cell.angle_gamma   90.00
#
_symmetry.space_group_name_H-M   'P 1'
#
loop_
_entity.id
_entity.type
_entity.pdbx_description
1 polymer ?
#
loop_
_entity_poly.entity_id
_entity_poly.type
_entity_poly.pdbx_seq_one_letter_code
_entity_poly.pdbx_strand_id
1 'polypeptide(L)'
;VTQVFQDSLESLTKEFKSTRRTTLEIFSQLRHEDAVVQASDFGSPPNWHLAHVSWFFQKMLEKHEVKISLPKEMNLTYLNSYYQKYDFILSKHQRGRFPRPTIKQTLQYRSFIDKEVVGFLKQGNADCHDDLYYDIKLANQHEMQHQELMIYDLQYYFNRFIDPDDNFRPPTMKSPEAQEDPIEDSTKVNEARLSMVKIPGGIYNLGYPGNQFCYDNELPEHKVFLENYLIDTFPVTNGDFLRFIDDGGYDDFNLWLADGWDLVKEHEWKAPLYWTYEKGERCWMKKDFRGSLKLDPNEPVVNVSFYEANAYARWAGKRLPTEAEWEKAASWNDKLHRKCSYPWGEDLAVHKYANVLESNNWAPSRIGAYRQGRSYFGCFQMIGDVWEWTSSEYSLYPRFKSKFSEYTDKWSVNQKVLRGGSFATPCLQIRNSYRNYFRPNERILFSGFRCAADP
;
A
#
# COMPACT_ATOMS: atom_id res chain seq x y z
N VAL A 1 34.93 9.99 0.30
CA VAL A 1 33.64 10.60 -0.15
C VAL A 1 33.28 10.05 -1.52
N THR A 2 34.24 10.00 -2.47
CA THR A 2 33.98 9.54 -3.86
C THR A 2 33.55 8.06 -3.93
N GLN A 3 34.19 7.16 -3.18
CA GLN A 3 33.87 5.71 -3.22
C GLN A 3 32.50 5.40 -2.62
N VAL A 4 32.16 5.98 -1.46
CA VAL A 4 30.86 5.78 -0.81
C VAL A 4 29.73 6.29 -1.70
N PHE A 5 29.95 7.37 -2.43
CA PHE A 5 28.99 7.91 -3.38
C PHE A 5 28.83 6.99 -4.61
N GLN A 6 29.94 6.48 -5.15
CA GLN A 6 29.93 5.53 -6.27
C GLN A 6 29.12 4.28 -5.88
N ASP A 7 29.37 3.72 -4.69
CA ASP A 7 28.66 2.55 -4.18
C ASP A 7 27.16 2.83 -4.01
N SER A 8 26.76 4.04 -3.62
CA SER A 8 25.36 4.43 -3.52
C SER A 8 24.68 4.58 -4.88
N LEU A 9 25.37 5.08 -5.91
CA LEU A 9 24.84 5.15 -7.29
C LEU A 9 24.70 3.76 -7.94
N GLU A 10 25.65 2.86 -7.68
CA GLU A 10 25.53 1.48 -8.14
C GLU A 10 24.34 0.77 -7.48
N SER A 11 24.15 0.95 -6.18
CA SER A 11 23.00 0.44 -5.44
C SER A 11 21.70 0.99 -6.00
N LEU A 12 21.63 2.31 -6.23
CA LEU A 12 20.46 2.97 -6.83
C LEU A 12 20.17 2.47 -8.23
N THR A 13 21.21 2.22 -9.04
CA THR A 13 21.08 1.64 -10.38
C THR A 13 20.49 0.23 -10.33
N LYS A 14 20.91 -0.60 -9.37
CA LYS A 14 20.36 -1.95 -9.18
C LYS A 14 18.90 -1.88 -8.75
N GLU A 15 18.58 -1.03 -7.81
CA GLU A 15 17.21 -0.79 -7.34
C GLU A 15 16.31 -0.33 -8.50
N PHE A 16 16.74 0.70 -9.25
CA PHE A 16 16.02 1.17 -10.44
C PHE A 16 15.71 0.02 -11.40
N LYS A 17 16.71 -0.74 -11.81
CA LYS A 17 16.52 -1.87 -12.73
C LYS A 17 15.58 -2.93 -12.18
N SER A 18 15.63 -3.21 -10.88
CA SER A 18 14.73 -4.16 -10.24
C SER A 18 13.29 -3.67 -10.25
N THR A 19 13.06 -2.41 -9.85
CA THR A 19 11.74 -1.77 -9.87
C THR A 19 11.13 -1.81 -11.27
N ARG A 20 11.91 -1.40 -12.29
CA ARG A 20 11.46 -1.40 -13.69
C ARG A 20 11.10 -2.80 -14.20
N ARG A 21 11.87 -3.81 -13.81
CA ARG A 21 11.61 -5.21 -14.16
C ARG A 21 10.31 -5.72 -13.50
N THR A 22 10.13 -5.52 -12.21
CA THR A 22 8.92 -5.95 -11.47
C THR A 22 7.65 -5.37 -12.10
N THR A 23 7.66 -4.08 -12.47
CA THR A 23 6.52 -3.47 -13.18
C THR A 23 6.21 -4.18 -14.50
N LEU A 24 7.25 -4.54 -15.28
CA LEU A 24 7.07 -5.28 -16.53
C LEU A 24 6.62 -6.72 -16.31
N GLU A 25 7.07 -7.38 -15.26
CA GLU A 25 6.63 -8.73 -14.89
C GLU A 25 5.12 -8.75 -14.59
N ILE A 26 4.60 -7.78 -13.82
CA ILE A 26 3.17 -7.64 -13.57
C ILE A 26 2.43 -7.39 -14.89
N PHE A 27 2.89 -6.45 -15.69
CA PHE A 27 2.24 -6.03 -16.93
C PHE A 27 2.26 -7.12 -18.02
N SER A 28 3.31 -7.90 -18.13
CA SER A 28 3.51 -8.90 -19.19
C SER A 28 2.52 -10.07 -19.16
N GLN A 29 1.78 -10.23 -18.07
CA GLN A 29 0.75 -11.25 -17.92
C GLN A 29 -0.61 -10.82 -18.51
N LEU A 30 -0.72 -9.56 -18.91
CA LEU A 30 -1.98 -9.01 -19.43
C LEU A 30 -2.08 -9.25 -20.94
N ARG A 31 -3.28 -9.57 -21.40
CA ARG A 31 -3.60 -9.46 -22.82
C ARG A 31 -3.60 -7.99 -23.23
N HIS A 32 -3.39 -7.71 -24.52
CA HIS A 32 -3.35 -6.34 -25.01
C HIS A 32 -4.65 -5.57 -24.75
N GLU A 33 -5.80 -6.23 -24.88
CA GLU A 33 -7.12 -5.68 -24.57
C GLU A 33 -7.28 -5.31 -23.11
N ASP A 34 -6.80 -6.14 -22.17
CA ASP A 34 -6.89 -5.88 -20.72
C ASP A 34 -6.00 -4.70 -20.31
N ALA A 35 -4.85 -4.57 -20.95
CA ALA A 35 -3.86 -3.56 -20.63
C ALA A 35 -4.33 -2.11 -20.90
N VAL A 36 -5.43 -1.93 -21.64
CA VAL A 36 -5.92 -0.60 -22.02
C VAL A 36 -7.27 -0.22 -21.41
N VAL A 37 -7.84 -1.09 -20.59
CA VAL A 37 -9.13 -0.86 -19.93
C VAL A 37 -8.94 0.01 -18.68
N GLN A 38 -9.80 1.02 -18.55
CA GLN A 38 -10.04 1.72 -17.28
C GLN A 38 -11.31 1.13 -16.66
N ALA A 39 -11.15 0.24 -15.69
CA ALA A 39 -12.25 -0.53 -15.10
C ALA A 39 -13.15 0.29 -14.18
N SER A 40 -12.64 1.42 -13.66
CA SER A 40 -13.37 2.30 -12.75
C SER A 40 -12.92 3.76 -12.88
N ASP A 41 -13.74 4.69 -12.40
CA ASP A 41 -13.40 6.12 -12.40
C ASP A 41 -12.23 6.46 -11.46
N PHE A 42 -11.95 5.61 -10.48
CA PHE A 42 -10.83 5.77 -9.55
C PHE A 42 -9.56 5.03 -9.99
N GLY A 43 -9.66 4.11 -10.96
CA GLY A 43 -8.55 3.34 -11.50
C GLY A 43 -7.88 3.97 -12.72
N SER A 44 -6.91 3.27 -13.27
CA SER A 44 -6.20 3.66 -14.48
C SER A 44 -5.90 2.44 -15.35
N PRO A 45 -5.84 2.60 -16.69
CA PRO A 45 -5.39 1.49 -17.53
C PRO A 45 -3.96 1.08 -17.18
N PRO A 46 -3.61 -0.22 -17.15
CA PRO A 46 -2.23 -0.68 -16.94
C PRO A 46 -1.21 -0.02 -17.89
N ASN A 47 -1.55 0.17 -19.16
CA ASN A 47 -0.70 0.87 -20.12
C ASN A 47 -0.45 2.34 -19.72
N TRP A 48 -1.44 3.00 -19.10
CA TRP A 48 -1.26 4.35 -18.57
C TRP A 48 -0.26 4.36 -17.42
N HIS A 49 -0.34 3.39 -16.48
CA HIS A 49 0.63 3.28 -15.38
C HIS A 49 2.06 3.19 -15.91
N LEU A 50 2.32 2.29 -16.88
CA LEU A 50 3.65 2.13 -17.46
C LEU A 50 4.18 3.42 -18.11
N ALA A 51 3.32 4.13 -18.83
CA ALA A 51 3.70 5.35 -19.50
C ALA A 51 3.92 6.49 -18.49
N HIS A 52 3.04 6.63 -17.49
CA HIS A 52 3.07 7.68 -16.48
C HIS A 52 4.33 7.60 -15.61
N VAL A 53 4.70 6.42 -15.12
CA VAL A 53 5.93 6.28 -14.31
C VAL A 53 7.19 6.60 -15.12
N SER A 54 7.20 6.29 -16.42
CA SER A 54 8.31 6.67 -17.30
C SER A 54 8.34 8.19 -17.53
N TRP A 55 7.17 8.83 -17.67
CA TRP A 55 7.04 10.28 -17.73
C TRP A 55 7.55 10.94 -16.43
N PHE A 56 7.28 10.37 -15.27
CA PHE A 56 7.76 10.91 -14.02
C PHE A 56 9.29 10.86 -13.93
N PHE A 57 9.94 9.78 -14.32
CA PHE A 57 11.39 9.71 -14.44
C PHE A 57 11.95 10.75 -15.42
N GLN A 58 11.30 10.94 -16.56
CA GLN A 58 11.68 12.00 -17.50
C GLN A 58 11.67 13.37 -16.83
N LYS A 59 10.61 13.68 -16.05
CA LYS A 59 10.52 14.98 -15.35
C LYS A 59 11.62 15.14 -14.29
N MET A 60 12.06 14.05 -13.64
CA MET A 60 13.20 14.09 -12.74
C MET A 60 14.51 14.38 -13.49
N LEU A 61 14.74 13.74 -14.62
CA LEU A 61 15.92 14.01 -15.46
C LEU A 61 15.92 15.45 -15.99
N GLU A 62 14.79 15.95 -16.48
CA GLU A 62 14.64 17.32 -16.97
C GLU A 62 14.92 18.35 -15.87
N LYS A 63 14.56 18.07 -14.62
CA LYS A 63 14.89 18.91 -13.45
C LYS A 63 16.41 19.06 -13.25
N HIS A 64 17.18 18.06 -13.66
CA HIS A 64 18.65 18.04 -13.63
C HIS A 64 19.28 18.43 -15.00
N GLU A 65 18.54 19.19 -15.81
CA GLU A 65 18.99 19.75 -17.10
C GLU A 65 19.34 18.71 -18.18
N VAL A 66 18.93 17.43 -17.97
CA VAL A 66 19.10 16.41 -19.00
C VAL A 66 18.11 16.64 -20.14
N LYS A 67 18.63 16.92 -21.32
CA LYS A 67 17.81 17.15 -22.51
C LYS A 67 17.31 15.81 -23.06
N ILE A 68 16.03 15.56 -22.94
CA ILE A 68 15.36 14.36 -23.45
C ILE A 68 14.79 14.65 -24.83
N SER A 69 15.38 14.06 -25.88
CA SER A 69 14.90 14.18 -27.24
C SER A 69 14.05 12.98 -27.62
N LEU A 70 12.74 13.10 -27.47
CA LEU A 70 11.79 12.04 -27.80
C LEU A 70 11.51 11.95 -29.31
N PRO A 71 11.18 10.75 -29.83
CA PRO A 71 10.65 10.61 -31.18
C PRO A 71 9.37 11.45 -31.36
N LYS A 72 9.24 12.16 -32.48
CA LYS A 72 8.12 13.10 -32.77
C LYS A 72 6.72 12.48 -32.70
N GLU A 73 6.63 11.16 -32.76
CA GLU A 73 5.36 10.41 -32.83
C GLU A 73 4.79 10.08 -31.44
N MET A 74 5.49 10.48 -30.37
CA MET A 74 5.11 10.09 -29.01
C MET A 74 4.33 11.21 -28.33
N ASN A 75 3.01 11.04 -28.23
CA ASN A 75 2.16 11.99 -27.53
C ASN A 75 2.14 11.69 -26.03
N LEU A 76 2.85 12.49 -25.24
CA LEU A 76 2.95 12.36 -23.78
C LEU A 76 2.00 13.28 -23.00
N THR A 77 1.20 14.08 -23.69
CA THR A 77 0.33 15.11 -23.08
C THR A 77 -0.64 14.54 -22.05
N TYR A 78 -1.01 13.26 -22.17
CA TYR A 78 -2.02 12.60 -21.33
C TYR A 78 -1.44 11.88 -20.10
N LEU A 79 -0.17 12.02 -19.84
CA LEU A 79 0.51 11.29 -18.75
C LEU A 79 0.53 12.06 -17.45
N ASN A 80 0.24 13.36 -17.47
CA ASN A 80 0.06 14.18 -16.27
C ASN A 80 -1.41 14.18 -15.84
N SER A 81 -1.70 13.94 -14.56
CA SER A 81 -3.07 13.94 -14.05
C SER A 81 -3.31 14.84 -12.85
N TYR A 82 -2.28 15.45 -12.27
CA TYR A 82 -2.47 16.31 -11.09
C TYR A 82 -1.35 17.34 -10.83
N TYR A 83 -0.21 17.24 -11.48
CA TYR A 83 0.87 18.20 -11.26
C TYR A 83 0.63 19.49 -12.05
N GLN A 84 0.18 20.56 -11.35
CA GLN A 84 -0.15 21.85 -11.97
C GLN A 84 1.07 22.56 -12.57
N LYS A 85 2.26 22.29 -12.02
CA LYS A 85 3.53 22.86 -12.51
C LYS A 85 3.96 22.35 -13.89
N TYR A 86 3.36 21.27 -14.37
CA TYR A 86 3.58 20.75 -15.71
C TYR A 86 2.36 21.02 -16.58
N ASP A 87 2.56 21.00 -17.89
CA ASP A 87 1.51 21.26 -18.87
C ASP A 87 0.26 20.39 -18.66
N PHE A 88 -0.66 20.46 -19.54
CA PHE A 88 -1.97 19.82 -19.59
C PHE A 88 -2.22 18.70 -18.54
N ILE A 89 -3.31 18.81 -17.80
CA ILE A 89 -3.74 17.83 -16.80
C ILE A 89 -4.93 17.05 -17.34
N LEU A 90 -4.77 15.72 -17.41
CA LEU A 90 -5.86 14.81 -17.68
C LEU A 90 -6.56 14.41 -16.39
N SER A 91 -7.87 14.60 -16.32
CA SER A 91 -8.65 14.12 -15.17
C SER A 91 -8.58 12.60 -15.03
N LYS A 92 -8.48 12.09 -13.77
CA LYS A 92 -8.27 10.67 -13.47
C LYS A 92 -9.32 9.77 -14.16
N HIS A 93 -10.60 10.13 -14.10
CA HIS A 93 -11.70 9.35 -14.70
C HIS A 93 -11.70 9.33 -16.24
N GLN A 94 -10.81 10.07 -16.89
CA GLN A 94 -10.72 10.16 -18.35
C GLN A 94 -9.53 9.39 -18.93
N ARG A 95 -8.66 8.81 -18.11
CA ARG A 95 -7.41 8.18 -18.55
C ARG A 95 -7.60 7.09 -19.61
N GLY A 96 -8.72 6.37 -19.56
CA GLY A 96 -9.08 5.37 -20.57
C GLY A 96 -9.80 5.90 -21.79
N ARG A 97 -10.20 7.20 -21.82
CA ARG A 97 -11.04 7.78 -22.87
C ARG A 97 -10.28 8.66 -23.87
N PHE A 98 -9.02 8.97 -23.58
CA PHE A 98 -8.19 9.83 -24.44
C PHE A 98 -7.29 9.02 -25.37
N PRO A 99 -6.85 9.62 -26.49
CA PRO A 99 -5.79 9.06 -27.31
C PRO A 99 -4.55 8.82 -26.44
N ARG A 100 -4.05 7.62 -26.44
CA ARG A 100 -2.92 7.16 -25.66
C ARG A 100 -1.88 6.52 -26.57
N PRO A 101 -0.62 6.41 -26.13
CA PRO A 101 0.36 5.63 -26.87
C PRO A 101 -0.10 4.16 -26.94
N THR A 102 0.18 3.51 -28.05
CA THR A 102 0.04 2.05 -28.16
C THR A 102 0.97 1.38 -27.15
N ILE A 103 0.67 0.14 -26.74
CA ILE A 103 1.54 -0.62 -25.85
C ILE A 103 2.98 -0.67 -26.41
N LYS A 104 3.14 -0.88 -27.72
CA LYS A 104 4.46 -0.87 -28.37
C LYS A 104 5.20 0.46 -28.17
N GLN A 105 4.52 1.59 -28.36
CA GLN A 105 5.10 2.91 -28.13
C GLN A 105 5.43 3.14 -26.67
N THR A 106 4.56 2.72 -25.74
CA THR A 106 4.82 2.79 -24.30
C THR A 106 6.08 2.01 -23.90
N LEU A 107 6.23 0.78 -24.40
CA LEU A 107 7.42 -0.04 -24.12
C LEU A 107 8.69 0.55 -24.73
N GLN A 108 8.61 1.13 -25.93
CA GLN A 108 9.72 1.85 -26.56
C GLN A 108 10.12 3.09 -25.74
N TYR A 109 9.13 3.88 -25.32
CA TYR A 109 9.35 5.04 -24.46
C TYR A 109 10.00 4.63 -23.13
N ARG A 110 9.47 3.60 -22.48
CA ARG A 110 10.01 3.05 -21.25
C ARG A 110 11.48 2.64 -21.43
N SER A 111 11.80 1.87 -22.47
CA SER A 111 13.17 1.45 -22.77
C SER A 111 14.11 2.61 -23.06
N PHE A 112 13.60 3.66 -23.71
CA PHE A 112 14.37 4.89 -23.96
C PHE A 112 14.71 5.58 -22.62
N ILE A 113 13.73 5.83 -21.77
CA ILE A 113 13.94 6.46 -20.45
C ILE A 113 14.86 5.62 -19.57
N ASP A 114 14.76 4.28 -19.62
CA ASP A 114 15.65 3.40 -18.87
C ASP A 114 17.14 3.62 -19.23
N LYS A 115 17.42 3.81 -20.53
CA LYS A 115 18.77 4.10 -21.01
C LYS A 115 19.27 5.45 -20.52
N GLU A 116 18.40 6.47 -20.60
CA GLU A 116 18.75 7.83 -20.15
C GLU A 116 19.03 7.85 -18.63
N VAL A 117 18.18 7.24 -17.80
CA VAL A 117 18.39 7.15 -16.35
C VAL A 117 19.69 6.42 -16.03
N VAL A 118 19.92 5.25 -16.65
CA VAL A 118 21.17 4.48 -16.41
C VAL A 118 22.40 5.23 -16.90
N GLY A 119 22.30 5.90 -18.05
CA GLY A 119 23.37 6.75 -18.60
C GLY A 119 23.71 7.88 -17.65
N PHE A 120 22.71 8.56 -17.15
CA PHE A 120 22.85 9.68 -16.23
C PHE A 120 23.48 9.26 -14.88
N LEU A 121 22.99 8.16 -14.28
CA LEU A 121 23.54 7.61 -13.03
C LEU A 121 25.01 7.18 -13.19
N LYS A 122 25.43 6.71 -14.36
CA LYS A 122 26.82 6.33 -14.63
C LYS A 122 27.75 7.53 -14.79
N GLN A 123 27.26 8.67 -15.27
CA GLN A 123 28.09 9.85 -15.49
C GLN A 123 28.50 10.54 -14.19
N GLY A 124 27.71 10.37 -13.12
CA GLY A 124 28.03 10.76 -11.76
C GLY A 124 28.58 12.19 -11.64
N ASN A 125 27.77 13.21 -11.90
CA ASN A 125 28.23 14.61 -11.73
C ASN A 125 28.41 14.92 -10.24
N ALA A 126 29.63 15.24 -9.84
CA ALA A 126 30.03 15.45 -8.46
C ALA A 126 29.34 16.62 -7.74
N ASP A 127 28.73 17.53 -8.46
CA ASP A 127 28.19 18.79 -7.91
C ASP A 127 26.69 18.77 -7.57
N CYS A 128 25.93 17.69 -7.93
CA CYS A 128 24.47 17.60 -7.73
C CYS A 128 24.04 16.35 -6.93
N HIS A 129 24.83 15.92 -5.96
CA HIS A 129 24.75 14.56 -5.43
C HIS A 129 23.47 14.24 -4.63
N ASP A 130 23.07 15.09 -3.70
CA ASP A 130 21.99 14.78 -2.76
C ASP A 130 20.60 14.92 -3.40
N ASP A 131 20.37 15.98 -4.19
CA ASP A 131 19.08 16.22 -4.85
C ASP A 131 18.80 15.19 -5.94
N LEU A 132 19.84 14.85 -6.74
CA LEU A 132 19.74 13.82 -7.76
C LEU A 132 19.40 12.46 -7.17
N TYR A 133 20.14 12.05 -6.15
CA TYR A 133 19.89 10.79 -5.47
C TYR A 133 18.47 10.72 -4.94
N TYR A 134 18.01 11.79 -4.27
CA TYR A 134 16.64 11.89 -3.76
C TYR A 134 15.59 11.80 -4.86
N ASP A 135 15.76 12.53 -5.96
CA ASP A 135 14.77 12.59 -7.05
C ASP A 135 14.63 11.24 -7.77
N ILE A 136 15.73 10.54 -8.03
CA ILE A 136 15.65 9.19 -8.62
C ILE A 136 15.10 8.16 -7.62
N LYS A 137 15.43 8.28 -6.33
CA LYS A 137 14.81 7.48 -5.27
C LYS A 137 13.30 7.74 -5.22
N LEU A 138 12.87 8.99 -5.25
CA LEU A 138 11.46 9.36 -5.27
C LEU A 138 10.75 8.76 -6.48
N ALA A 139 11.37 8.82 -7.66
CA ALA A 139 10.80 8.24 -8.88
C ALA A 139 10.70 6.70 -8.80
N ASN A 140 11.68 6.02 -8.21
CA ASN A 140 11.59 4.60 -7.92
C ASN A 140 10.43 4.28 -6.97
N GLN A 141 10.31 5.02 -5.89
CA GLN A 141 9.22 4.85 -4.91
C GLN A 141 7.85 5.15 -5.55
N HIS A 142 7.77 6.16 -6.41
CA HIS A 142 6.56 6.47 -7.18
C HIS A 142 6.17 5.32 -8.13
N GLU A 143 7.13 4.71 -8.82
CA GLU A 143 6.84 3.52 -9.65
C GLU A 143 6.37 2.33 -8.81
N MET A 144 6.96 2.10 -7.65
CA MET A 144 6.51 1.07 -6.71
C MET A 144 5.09 1.32 -6.20
N GLN A 145 4.70 2.57 -5.92
CA GLN A 145 3.30 2.90 -5.62
C GLN A 145 2.39 2.55 -6.80
N HIS A 146 2.83 2.82 -8.03
CA HIS A 146 2.08 2.47 -9.23
C HIS A 146 2.02 0.97 -9.50
N GLN A 147 2.96 0.16 -9.03
CA GLN A 147 2.83 -1.31 -9.04
C GLN A 147 1.63 -1.75 -8.21
N GLU A 148 1.53 -1.29 -6.97
CA GLU A 148 0.41 -1.61 -6.09
C GLU A 148 -0.92 -1.06 -6.63
N LEU A 149 -0.96 0.20 -7.09
CA LEU A 149 -2.16 0.79 -7.69
C LEU A 149 -2.64 -0.01 -8.90
N MET A 150 -1.72 -0.46 -9.76
CA MET A 150 -2.06 -1.31 -10.91
C MET A 150 -2.65 -2.66 -10.45
N ILE A 151 -2.13 -3.24 -9.36
CA ILE A 151 -2.66 -4.49 -8.80
C ILE A 151 -4.08 -4.27 -8.25
N TYR A 152 -4.39 -3.13 -7.59
CA TYR A 152 -5.78 -2.79 -7.20
C TYR A 152 -6.71 -2.72 -8.41
N ASP A 153 -6.28 -2.02 -9.46
CA ASP A 153 -7.07 -1.84 -10.67
C ASP A 153 -7.32 -3.17 -11.39
N LEU A 154 -6.31 -4.05 -11.43
CA LEU A 154 -6.42 -5.40 -11.99
C LEU A 154 -7.36 -6.27 -11.18
N GLN A 155 -7.27 -6.27 -9.84
CA GLN A 155 -8.21 -7.04 -9.01
C GLN A 155 -9.65 -6.57 -9.23
N TYR A 156 -9.88 -5.26 -9.29
CA TYR A 156 -11.21 -4.72 -9.57
C TYR A 156 -11.71 -5.14 -10.95
N TYR A 157 -10.86 -5.05 -11.97
CA TYR A 157 -11.19 -5.43 -13.34
C TYR A 157 -11.56 -6.92 -13.46
N PHE A 158 -10.69 -7.79 -13.00
CA PHE A 158 -10.89 -9.24 -13.12
C PHE A 158 -12.07 -9.75 -12.28
N ASN A 159 -12.28 -9.20 -11.10
CA ASN A 159 -13.38 -9.65 -10.24
C ASN A 159 -14.76 -9.22 -10.73
N ARG A 160 -14.88 -8.17 -11.56
CA ARG A 160 -16.17 -7.62 -11.99
C ARG A 160 -16.52 -7.87 -13.44
N PHE A 161 -15.54 -7.97 -14.32
CA PHE A 161 -15.76 -7.90 -15.77
C PHE A 161 -15.26 -9.11 -16.52
N ILE A 162 -14.51 -10.00 -15.89
CA ILE A 162 -13.92 -11.16 -16.55
C ILE A 162 -14.49 -12.45 -15.95
N ASP A 163 -14.65 -13.47 -16.80
CA ASP A 163 -15.06 -14.80 -16.36
C ASP A 163 -14.03 -15.38 -15.38
N PRO A 164 -14.48 -16.02 -14.28
CA PRO A 164 -13.58 -16.66 -13.31
C PRO A 164 -12.56 -17.61 -13.93
N ASP A 165 -12.89 -18.28 -15.03
CA ASP A 165 -11.99 -19.20 -15.72
C ASP A 165 -10.91 -18.49 -16.57
N ASP A 166 -11.08 -17.19 -16.83
CA ASP A 166 -10.19 -16.37 -17.65
C ASP A 166 -9.32 -15.39 -16.81
N ASN A 167 -9.12 -15.73 -15.54
CA ASN A 167 -8.47 -14.86 -14.57
C ASN A 167 -6.99 -14.58 -14.89
N PHE A 168 -6.59 -13.33 -14.65
CA PHE A 168 -5.19 -12.95 -14.51
C PHE A 168 -4.51 -13.85 -13.48
N ARG A 169 -3.46 -14.52 -13.89
CA ARG A 169 -2.61 -15.31 -12.99
C ARG A 169 -1.31 -14.59 -12.80
N PRO A 170 -1.02 -14.13 -11.57
CA PRO A 170 0.27 -13.52 -11.27
C PRO A 170 1.43 -14.43 -11.68
N PRO A 171 2.50 -13.89 -12.28
CA PRO A 171 3.55 -14.71 -12.91
C PRO A 171 4.32 -15.59 -11.95
N THR A 172 4.27 -15.27 -10.66
CA THR A 172 5.11 -15.90 -9.63
C THR A 172 4.32 -16.35 -8.41
N MET A 173 2.99 -16.46 -8.54
CA MET A 173 2.15 -16.88 -7.40
C MET A 173 2.61 -18.25 -6.89
N LYS A 174 2.99 -18.29 -5.62
CA LYS A 174 3.30 -19.56 -4.94
C LYS A 174 2.02 -20.39 -4.81
N SER A 175 2.17 -21.71 -4.95
CA SER A 175 1.10 -22.63 -4.59
C SER A 175 0.66 -22.37 -3.15
N PRO A 176 -0.66 -22.40 -2.84
CA PRO A 176 -1.17 -22.28 -1.48
C PRO A 176 -0.52 -23.26 -0.49
N GLU A 177 -0.03 -24.40 -0.97
CA GLU A 177 0.65 -25.43 -0.18
C GLU A 177 2.05 -25.02 0.31
N ALA A 178 2.65 -23.98 -0.28
CA ALA A 178 3.98 -23.48 0.08
C ALA A 178 4.00 -22.49 1.26
N GLN A 179 2.85 -22.18 1.85
CA GLN A 179 2.70 -21.24 2.98
C GLN A 179 2.73 -21.92 4.35
N GLU A 180 3.15 -23.17 4.43
CA GLU A 180 3.13 -23.91 5.68
C GLU A 180 4.38 -23.64 6.55
N ASP A 181 4.25 -22.72 7.50
CA ASP A 181 4.62 -23.06 8.89
C ASP A 181 3.30 -23.39 9.60
N PRO A 182 2.98 -24.66 9.83
CA PRO A 182 1.77 -25.01 10.57
C PRO A 182 1.86 -24.42 11.96
N ILE A 183 0.82 -23.70 12.33
CA ILE A 183 0.60 -23.34 13.73
C ILE A 183 0.37 -24.67 14.46
N GLU A 184 1.40 -25.21 15.08
CA GLU A 184 1.34 -26.48 15.82
C GLU A 184 0.32 -26.48 16.97
N ASP A 185 -0.24 -25.31 17.32
CA ASP A 185 -1.21 -25.18 18.39
C ASP A 185 -2.28 -24.12 18.04
N SER A 186 -3.32 -24.56 17.37
CA SER A 186 -4.48 -23.73 17.01
C SER A 186 -5.17 -23.08 18.22
N THR A 187 -5.04 -23.67 19.41
CA THR A 187 -5.60 -23.13 20.67
C THR A 187 -4.86 -21.88 21.11
N LYS A 188 -3.54 -21.87 21.08
CA LYS A 188 -2.74 -20.69 21.45
C LYS A 188 -2.91 -19.51 20.50
N VAL A 189 -3.13 -19.76 19.22
CA VAL A 189 -3.43 -18.69 18.27
C VAL A 189 -4.82 -18.11 18.51
N ASN A 190 -5.80 -18.96 18.79
CA ASN A 190 -7.16 -18.51 19.10
C ASN A 190 -7.20 -17.69 20.40
N GLU A 191 -6.44 -18.04 21.43
CA GLU A 191 -6.31 -17.24 22.65
C GLU A 191 -5.59 -15.91 22.37
N ALA A 192 -4.49 -15.93 21.60
CA ALA A 192 -3.74 -14.73 21.23
C ALA A 192 -4.51 -13.84 20.25
N ARG A 193 -5.37 -14.39 19.42
CA ARG A 193 -6.21 -13.64 18.44
C ARG A 193 -7.16 -12.67 19.13
N LEU A 194 -7.72 -13.03 20.26
CA LEU A 194 -8.63 -12.19 21.02
C LEU A 194 -7.90 -11.31 22.05
N SER A 195 -6.58 -11.43 22.16
CA SER A 195 -5.80 -10.67 23.13
C SER A 195 -5.43 -9.27 22.60
N MET A 196 -5.39 -8.35 23.53
CA MET A 196 -4.84 -7.02 23.29
C MET A 196 -3.55 -6.85 24.10
N VAL A 197 -2.58 -6.16 23.52
CA VAL A 197 -1.34 -5.80 24.22
C VAL A 197 -1.46 -4.41 24.81
N LYS A 198 -0.97 -4.26 26.05
CA LYS A 198 -0.90 -2.97 26.72
C LYS A 198 0.36 -2.22 26.27
N ILE A 199 0.16 -1.02 25.76
CA ILE A 199 1.24 -0.11 25.36
C ILE A 199 1.28 1.04 26.38
N PRO A 200 2.42 1.27 27.03
CA PRO A 200 2.56 2.37 27.98
C PRO A 200 2.49 3.71 27.25
N GLY A 201 1.81 4.68 27.84
CA GLY A 201 1.72 6.05 27.36
C GLY A 201 3.02 6.84 27.44
N GLY A 202 2.92 8.16 27.46
CA GLY A 202 4.02 9.09 27.56
C GLY A 202 4.38 9.78 26.25
N ILE A 203 5.48 10.52 26.25
CA ILE A 203 5.95 11.24 25.06
C ILE A 203 6.56 10.24 24.08
N TYR A 204 6.08 10.31 22.84
CA TYR A 204 6.57 9.52 21.71
C TYR A 204 6.99 10.42 20.56
N ASN A 205 8.04 10.07 19.85
CA ASN A 205 8.45 10.77 18.64
C ASN A 205 7.82 10.11 17.42
N LEU A 206 6.82 10.74 16.83
CA LEU A 206 6.14 10.29 15.61
C LEU A 206 6.89 10.75 14.37
N GLY A 207 7.01 9.91 13.36
CA GLY A 207 7.64 10.20 12.07
C GLY A 207 8.98 9.51 11.86
N TYR A 208 9.68 9.81 10.77
CA TYR A 208 10.92 9.14 10.40
C TYR A 208 12.13 9.70 11.13
N PRO A 209 12.88 8.88 11.89
CA PRO A 209 14.02 9.32 12.68
C PRO A 209 15.36 9.25 11.95
N GLY A 210 15.40 8.64 10.74
CA GLY A 210 16.63 8.30 10.05
C GLY A 210 17.11 9.34 9.06
N ASN A 211 18.19 9.01 8.36
CA ASN A 211 18.85 9.84 7.35
C ASN A 211 18.84 9.21 5.95
N GLN A 212 18.14 8.08 5.77
CA GLN A 212 17.93 7.48 4.45
C GLN A 212 16.71 8.09 3.77
N PHE A 213 16.33 7.57 2.61
CA PHE A 213 15.13 8.01 1.92
C PHE A 213 13.88 7.78 2.77
N CYS A 214 13.05 8.83 2.87
CA CYS A 214 11.67 8.79 3.31
C CYS A 214 10.85 9.80 2.51
N TYR A 215 9.53 9.63 2.48
CA TYR A 215 8.67 10.66 1.93
C TYR A 215 8.65 11.89 2.84
N ASP A 216 8.42 13.06 2.26
CA ASP A 216 8.35 14.31 3.01
C ASP A 216 7.21 14.35 4.04
N ASN A 217 6.12 13.60 3.79
CA ASN A 217 5.00 13.48 4.73
C ASN A 217 5.30 12.64 5.98
N GLU A 218 6.46 11.98 6.03
CA GLU A 218 6.96 11.30 7.23
C GLU A 218 7.79 12.25 8.11
N LEU A 219 8.01 13.50 7.67
CA LEU A 219 8.87 14.49 8.29
C LEU A 219 8.10 15.77 8.69
N PRO A 220 8.64 16.50 9.70
CA PRO A 220 9.75 16.11 10.58
C PRO A 220 9.26 15.15 11.67
N GLU A 221 10.18 14.34 12.22
CA GLU A 221 9.91 13.65 13.46
C GLU A 221 9.54 14.68 14.55
N HIS A 222 8.49 14.41 15.32
CA HIS A 222 7.98 15.34 16.31
C HIS A 222 7.35 14.63 17.50
N LYS A 223 7.31 15.32 18.64
CA LYS A 223 6.76 14.76 19.88
C LYS A 223 5.24 14.78 19.88
N VAL A 224 4.66 13.66 20.26
CA VAL A 224 3.24 13.49 20.58
C VAL A 224 3.12 12.89 21.98
N PHE A 225 2.07 13.24 22.69
CA PHE A 225 1.72 12.59 23.95
C PHE A 225 0.68 11.51 23.69
N LEU A 226 0.88 10.34 24.25
CA LEU A 226 -0.05 9.22 24.20
C LEU A 226 -0.44 8.82 25.63
N GLU A 227 -1.71 8.55 25.85
CA GLU A 227 -2.17 7.86 27.04
C GLU A 227 -1.78 6.37 26.99
N ASN A 228 -1.94 5.64 28.09
CA ASN A 228 -1.86 4.17 28.03
C ASN A 228 -3.01 3.66 27.16
N TYR A 229 -2.74 2.66 26.34
CA TYR A 229 -3.77 2.07 25.49
C TYR A 229 -3.55 0.57 25.32
N LEU A 230 -4.59 -0.10 24.86
CA LEU A 230 -4.56 -1.49 24.42
C LEU A 230 -4.64 -1.51 22.90
N ILE A 231 -3.96 -2.45 22.25
CA ILE A 231 -4.04 -2.66 20.80
C ILE A 231 -4.13 -4.16 20.50
N ASP A 232 -4.91 -4.53 19.50
CA ASP A 232 -5.05 -5.93 19.10
C ASP A 232 -3.71 -6.54 18.68
N THR A 233 -3.46 -7.76 19.14
CA THR A 233 -2.25 -8.52 18.82
C THR A 233 -2.13 -8.80 17.32
N PHE A 234 -3.26 -9.06 16.64
CA PHE A 234 -3.36 -9.33 15.21
C PHE A 234 -4.32 -8.35 14.53
N PRO A 235 -4.25 -8.19 13.21
CA PRO A 235 -5.32 -7.54 12.46
C PRO A 235 -6.63 -8.34 12.59
N VAL A 236 -7.76 -7.65 12.45
CA VAL A 236 -9.10 -8.28 12.45
C VAL A 236 -9.19 -9.27 11.31
N THR A 237 -9.68 -10.47 11.61
CA THR A 237 -9.76 -11.57 10.63
C THR A 237 -11.11 -11.61 9.93
N ASN A 238 -11.18 -12.38 8.83
CA ASN A 238 -12.44 -12.66 8.14
C ASN A 238 -13.49 -13.28 9.08
N GLY A 239 -13.06 -14.21 9.95
CA GLY A 239 -13.95 -14.84 10.91
C GLY A 239 -14.48 -13.89 11.99
N ASP A 240 -13.67 -12.89 12.40
CA ASP A 240 -14.12 -11.85 13.31
C ASP A 240 -15.10 -10.91 12.64
N PHE A 241 -14.80 -10.53 11.40
CA PHE A 241 -15.67 -9.64 10.63
C PHE A 241 -16.99 -10.31 10.24
N LEU A 242 -16.97 -11.62 9.99
CA LEU A 242 -18.19 -12.40 9.73
C LEU A 242 -19.15 -12.36 10.93
N ARG A 243 -18.63 -12.44 12.18
CA ARG A 243 -19.49 -12.29 13.37
C ARG A 243 -20.18 -10.91 13.43
N PHE A 244 -19.48 -9.85 13.06
CA PHE A 244 -20.08 -8.51 12.94
C PHE A 244 -21.22 -8.50 11.89
N ILE A 245 -21.03 -9.18 10.76
CA ILE A 245 -22.08 -9.30 9.74
C ILE A 245 -23.29 -10.09 10.29
N ASP A 246 -23.03 -11.26 10.90
CA ASP A 246 -24.05 -12.16 11.42
C ASP A 246 -24.88 -11.51 12.55
N ASP A 247 -24.26 -10.63 13.36
CA ASP A 247 -24.93 -9.84 14.40
C ASP A 247 -25.70 -8.61 13.84
N GLY A 248 -25.81 -8.48 12.50
CA GLY A 248 -26.56 -7.39 11.86
C GLY A 248 -25.79 -6.07 11.78
N GLY A 249 -24.45 -6.12 11.78
CA GLY A 249 -23.62 -4.91 11.79
C GLY A 249 -23.85 -3.96 10.62
N TYR A 250 -24.30 -4.45 9.46
CA TYR A 250 -24.68 -3.60 8.31
C TYR A 250 -26.12 -3.07 8.38
N ASP A 251 -26.92 -3.55 9.32
CA ASP A 251 -28.32 -3.13 9.50
C ASP A 251 -28.53 -2.18 10.70
N ASP A 252 -27.53 -2.07 11.60
CA ASP A 252 -27.58 -1.18 12.77
C ASP A 252 -26.87 0.17 12.52
N PHE A 253 -27.63 1.20 12.20
CA PHE A 253 -27.12 2.55 11.95
C PHE A 253 -26.31 3.16 13.10
N ASN A 254 -26.56 2.74 14.36
CA ASN A 254 -25.88 3.28 15.54
C ASN A 254 -24.36 2.98 15.53
N LEU A 255 -23.94 1.96 14.79
CA LEU A 255 -22.54 1.59 14.64
C LEU A 255 -21.79 2.47 13.64
N TRP A 256 -22.50 3.09 12.71
CA TRP A 256 -21.91 3.78 11.58
C TRP A 256 -21.74 5.29 11.81
N LEU A 257 -20.73 5.86 11.19
CA LEU A 257 -20.65 7.30 10.96
C LEU A 257 -21.63 7.69 9.86
N ALA A 258 -22.14 8.93 9.91
CA ALA A 258 -23.23 9.38 9.02
C ALA A 258 -22.96 9.11 7.53
N ASP A 259 -21.83 9.59 7.01
CA ASP A 259 -21.48 9.40 5.59
C ASP A 259 -21.32 7.91 5.25
N GLY A 260 -20.80 7.10 6.19
CA GLY A 260 -20.68 5.66 6.02
C GLY A 260 -22.03 4.96 5.93
N TRP A 261 -22.98 5.37 6.77
CA TRP A 261 -24.35 4.85 6.72
C TRP A 261 -25.06 5.20 5.42
N ASP A 262 -24.86 6.42 4.91
CA ASP A 262 -25.44 6.82 3.63
C ASP A 262 -24.89 5.97 2.48
N LEU A 263 -23.58 5.66 2.48
CA LEU A 263 -22.97 4.75 1.49
C LEU A 263 -23.49 3.31 1.61
N VAL A 264 -23.70 2.80 2.84
CA VAL A 264 -24.31 1.48 3.05
C VAL A 264 -25.67 1.40 2.38
N LYS A 265 -26.51 2.43 2.54
CA LYS A 265 -27.85 2.50 1.92
C LYS A 265 -27.77 2.70 0.40
N GLU A 266 -26.96 3.64 -0.07
CA GLU A 266 -26.85 3.98 -1.48
C GLU A 266 -26.34 2.80 -2.32
N HIS A 267 -25.35 2.08 -1.79
CA HIS A 267 -24.69 0.98 -2.50
C HIS A 267 -25.11 -0.41 -2.02
N GLU A 268 -26.10 -0.48 -1.11
CA GLU A 268 -26.60 -1.73 -0.53
C GLU A 268 -25.48 -2.64 0.02
N TRP A 269 -24.50 -2.04 0.72
CA TRP A 269 -23.39 -2.80 1.28
C TRP A 269 -23.88 -3.77 2.35
N LYS A 270 -23.41 -5.02 2.29
CA LYS A 270 -23.73 -6.10 3.25
C LYS A 270 -22.50 -6.90 3.69
N ALA A 271 -21.35 -6.65 3.08
CA ALA A 271 -20.10 -7.35 3.33
C ALA A 271 -18.92 -6.56 2.72
N PRO A 272 -17.67 -6.89 3.04
CA PRO A 272 -16.47 -6.39 2.36
C PRO A 272 -16.55 -6.51 0.84
N LEU A 273 -15.86 -5.64 0.11
CA LEU A 273 -15.82 -5.72 -1.35
C LEU A 273 -15.26 -7.08 -1.78
N TYR A 274 -15.86 -7.67 -2.83
CA TYR A 274 -15.57 -9.01 -3.37
C TYR A 274 -16.03 -10.21 -2.51
N TRP A 275 -16.75 -9.98 -1.40
CA TRP A 275 -17.44 -11.08 -0.74
C TRP A 275 -18.83 -11.28 -1.33
N THR A 276 -19.22 -12.54 -1.50
CA THR A 276 -20.56 -12.93 -1.98
C THR A 276 -21.07 -14.09 -1.13
N TYR A 277 -22.37 -14.07 -0.80
CA TYR A 277 -23.00 -15.17 -0.10
C TYR A 277 -23.56 -16.19 -1.11
N GLU A 278 -22.99 -17.39 -1.13
CA GLU A 278 -23.44 -18.49 -2.00
C GLU A 278 -24.60 -19.25 -1.34
N LYS A 279 -25.80 -19.03 -1.83
CA LYS A 279 -27.03 -19.58 -1.24
C LYS A 279 -27.05 -21.10 -1.29
N GLY A 280 -26.53 -21.73 -2.36
CA GLY A 280 -26.48 -23.17 -2.53
C GLY A 280 -25.60 -23.85 -1.48
N GLU A 281 -24.45 -23.31 -1.22
CA GLU A 281 -23.48 -23.83 -0.25
C GLU A 281 -23.67 -23.26 1.17
N ARG A 282 -24.52 -22.25 1.32
CA ARG A 282 -24.76 -21.54 2.59
C ARG A 282 -23.48 -21.02 3.23
N CYS A 283 -22.57 -20.50 2.42
CA CYS A 283 -21.30 -19.96 2.90
C CYS A 283 -20.92 -18.66 2.19
N TRP A 284 -20.06 -17.89 2.83
CA TRP A 284 -19.45 -16.74 2.23
C TRP A 284 -18.25 -17.15 1.37
N MET A 285 -18.20 -16.59 0.18
CA MET A 285 -17.10 -16.71 -0.78
C MET A 285 -16.41 -15.36 -0.91
N LYS A 286 -15.13 -15.36 -1.22
CA LYS A 286 -14.39 -14.16 -1.66
C LYS A 286 -13.74 -14.40 -3.01
N LYS A 287 -13.59 -13.33 -3.79
CA LYS A 287 -12.80 -13.33 -5.03
C LYS A 287 -11.50 -12.58 -4.82
N ASP A 288 -10.39 -13.20 -5.15
CA ASP A 288 -9.07 -12.58 -5.23
C ASP A 288 -8.27 -13.18 -6.40
N PHE A 289 -6.96 -12.91 -6.49
CA PHE A 289 -6.12 -13.43 -7.56
C PHE A 289 -5.99 -14.97 -7.58
N ARG A 290 -6.39 -15.64 -6.52
CA ARG A 290 -6.46 -17.11 -6.43
C ARG A 290 -7.76 -17.68 -7.00
N GLY A 291 -8.72 -16.81 -7.36
CA GLY A 291 -10.04 -17.16 -7.86
C GLY A 291 -11.16 -16.95 -6.85
N SER A 292 -12.28 -17.65 -7.04
CA SER A 292 -13.41 -17.66 -6.10
C SER A 292 -13.19 -18.75 -5.05
N LEU A 293 -13.04 -18.37 -3.79
CA LEU A 293 -12.66 -19.26 -2.69
C LEU A 293 -13.66 -19.16 -1.53
N LYS A 294 -13.84 -20.24 -0.79
CA LYS A 294 -14.49 -20.16 0.52
C LYS A 294 -13.67 -19.25 1.43
N LEU A 295 -14.38 -18.46 2.22
CA LEU A 295 -13.76 -17.53 3.14
C LEU A 295 -12.91 -18.27 4.17
N ASP A 296 -11.61 -17.98 4.22
CA ASP A 296 -10.74 -18.48 5.30
C ASP A 296 -10.92 -17.58 6.53
N PRO A 297 -11.43 -18.10 7.66
CA PRO A 297 -11.68 -17.30 8.85
C PRO A 297 -10.42 -16.76 9.52
N ASN A 298 -9.24 -17.29 9.20
CA ASN A 298 -7.97 -16.92 9.81
C ASN A 298 -7.12 -15.94 8.98
N GLU A 299 -7.55 -15.59 7.78
CA GLU A 299 -6.91 -14.51 7.03
C GLU A 299 -7.42 -13.15 7.53
N PRO A 300 -6.59 -12.09 7.53
CA PRO A 300 -7.05 -10.72 7.75
C PRO A 300 -8.19 -10.34 6.80
N VAL A 301 -9.19 -9.63 7.32
CA VAL A 301 -10.20 -9.02 6.46
C VAL A 301 -9.54 -7.97 5.57
N VAL A 302 -9.91 -7.95 4.30
CA VAL A 302 -9.34 -7.05 3.29
C VAL A 302 -10.43 -6.43 2.43
N ASN A 303 -10.12 -5.30 1.78
CA ASN A 303 -11.06 -4.54 0.94
C ASN A 303 -12.26 -3.99 1.72
N VAL A 304 -11.99 -3.45 2.90
CA VAL A 304 -12.94 -2.72 3.74
C VAL A 304 -12.64 -1.23 3.73
N SER A 305 -13.67 -0.39 3.77
CA SER A 305 -13.55 1.04 3.94
C SER A 305 -13.19 1.40 5.39
N PHE A 306 -12.77 2.66 5.60
CA PHE A 306 -12.63 3.20 6.95
C PHE A 306 -13.95 3.12 7.74
N TYR A 307 -15.08 3.36 7.08
CA TYR A 307 -16.39 3.32 7.72
C TYR A 307 -16.75 1.92 8.23
N GLU A 308 -16.47 0.88 7.44
CA GLU A 308 -16.65 -0.52 7.85
C GLU A 308 -15.73 -0.89 9.01
N ALA A 309 -14.46 -0.49 8.96
CA ALA A 309 -13.50 -0.71 10.03
C ALA A 309 -13.93 -0.01 11.34
N ASN A 310 -14.44 1.22 11.24
CA ASN A 310 -14.94 1.98 12.38
C ASN A 310 -16.23 1.38 12.96
N ALA A 311 -17.16 0.94 12.10
CA ALA A 311 -18.40 0.30 12.54
C ALA A 311 -18.12 -1.02 13.28
N TYR A 312 -17.24 -1.84 12.73
CA TYR A 312 -16.76 -3.05 13.42
C TYR A 312 -16.14 -2.72 14.79
N ALA A 313 -15.25 -1.74 14.85
CA ALA A 313 -14.60 -1.38 16.11
C ALA A 313 -15.63 -0.98 17.18
N ARG A 314 -16.65 -0.20 16.81
CA ARG A 314 -17.76 0.18 17.71
C ARG A 314 -18.58 -1.04 18.16
N TRP A 315 -18.92 -1.93 17.23
CA TRP A 315 -19.61 -3.18 17.54
C TRP A 315 -18.84 -4.04 18.57
N ALA A 316 -17.51 -4.09 18.39
CA ALA A 316 -16.62 -4.82 19.30
C ALA A 316 -16.38 -4.12 20.64
N GLY A 317 -17.00 -2.94 20.91
CA GLY A 317 -16.72 -2.13 22.09
C GLY A 317 -15.31 -1.55 22.13
N LYS A 318 -14.69 -1.34 20.97
CA LYS A 318 -13.34 -0.85 20.75
C LYS A 318 -13.34 0.42 19.88
N ARG A 319 -12.15 0.86 19.50
CA ARG A 319 -11.93 1.94 18.55
C ARG A 319 -10.80 1.59 17.57
N LEU A 320 -10.63 2.35 16.50
CA LEU A 320 -9.41 2.27 15.70
C LEU A 320 -8.26 2.97 16.44
N PRO A 321 -7.01 2.50 16.29
CA PRO A 321 -5.85 3.19 16.81
C PRO A 321 -5.66 4.53 16.09
N THR A 322 -5.09 5.51 16.77
CA THR A 322 -4.50 6.67 16.10
C THR A 322 -3.23 6.25 15.34
N GLU A 323 -2.82 7.06 14.37
CA GLU A 323 -1.56 6.85 13.65
C GLU A 323 -0.35 6.72 14.59
N ALA A 324 -0.31 7.56 15.63
CA ALA A 324 0.79 7.58 16.58
C ALA A 324 0.78 6.35 17.51
N GLU A 325 -0.38 5.87 17.92
CA GLU A 325 -0.53 4.61 18.67
C GLU A 325 -0.05 3.42 17.83
N TRP A 326 -0.50 3.37 16.56
CA TRP A 326 -0.09 2.32 15.63
C TRP A 326 1.44 2.32 15.46
N GLU A 327 2.04 3.48 15.16
CA GLU A 327 3.49 3.58 14.93
C GLU A 327 4.29 3.21 16.17
N LYS A 328 3.85 3.64 17.37
CA LYS A 328 4.53 3.27 18.62
C LYS A 328 4.47 1.76 18.86
N ALA A 329 3.30 1.14 18.69
CA ALA A 329 3.13 -0.30 18.85
C ALA A 329 4.02 -1.12 17.89
N ALA A 330 4.24 -0.62 16.66
CA ALA A 330 5.08 -1.26 15.66
C ALA A 330 6.58 -1.02 15.88
N SER A 331 6.99 0.21 16.24
CA SER A 331 8.38 0.65 16.09
C SER A 331 9.17 0.76 17.39
N TRP A 332 8.50 1.04 18.52
CA TRP A 332 9.21 1.31 19.75
C TRP A 332 9.77 0.05 20.39
N ASN A 333 11.04 0.09 20.77
CA ASN A 333 11.71 -0.99 21.50
C ASN A 333 12.20 -0.47 22.85
N ASP A 334 11.54 -0.89 23.93
CA ASP A 334 11.85 -0.45 25.30
C ASP A 334 13.24 -0.88 25.76
N LYS A 335 13.74 -2.03 25.30
CA LYS A 335 15.10 -2.49 25.65
C LYS A 335 16.19 -1.64 25.03
N LEU A 336 15.94 -1.15 23.80
CA LEU A 336 16.88 -0.32 23.05
C LEU A 336 16.65 1.18 23.29
N HIS A 337 15.54 1.56 23.96
CA HIS A 337 15.08 2.93 24.15
C HIS A 337 15.07 3.76 22.87
N ARG A 338 14.66 3.13 21.75
CA ARG A 338 14.59 3.78 20.44
C ARG A 338 13.52 3.15 19.56
N LYS A 339 13.19 3.88 18.49
CA LYS A 339 12.42 3.34 17.37
C LYS A 339 13.28 2.43 16.50
N CYS A 340 12.65 1.42 15.92
CA CYS A 340 13.20 0.58 14.87
C CYS A 340 12.51 0.87 13.55
N SER A 341 13.21 0.65 12.44
CA SER A 341 12.68 0.82 11.09
C SER A 341 11.54 -0.15 10.78
N TYR A 342 11.62 -1.35 11.33
CA TYR A 342 10.62 -2.42 11.22
C TYR A 342 10.22 -2.95 12.59
N PRO A 343 9.07 -3.66 12.70
CA PRO A 343 8.64 -4.26 13.98
C PRO A 343 9.68 -5.22 14.57
N TRP A 344 10.38 -5.96 13.73
CA TRP A 344 11.43 -6.94 14.12
C TRP A 344 12.82 -6.31 14.31
N GLY A 345 13.01 -5.02 14.04
CA GLY A 345 14.30 -4.32 14.18
C GLY A 345 14.78 -3.65 12.90
N GLU A 346 16.01 -3.93 12.47
CA GLU A 346 16.65 -3.25 11.32
C GLU A 346 16.99 -4.19 10.16
N ASP A 347 16.58 -5.47 10.21
CA ASP A 347 16.85 -6.40 9.12
C ASP A 347 16.04 -6.05 7.87
N LEU A 348 16.76 -5.82 6.77
CA LEU A 348 16.19 -5.40 5.49
C LEU A 348 15.55 -6.55 4.67
N ALA A 349 15.65 -7.78 5.12
CA ALA A 349 15.06 -8.94 4.44
C ALA A 349 13.55 -9.05 4.73
N VAL A 350 12.80 -7.99 4.44
CA VAL A 350 11.39 -7.80 4.80
C VAL A 350 10.53 -9.03 4.47
N HIS A 351 10.70 -9.64 3.30
CA HIS A 351 9.93 -10.81 2.84
C HIS A 351 10.09 -12.06 3.73
N LYS A 352 11.06 -12.08 4.63
CA LYS A 352 11.20 -13.16 5.64
C LYS A 352 10.32 -12.94 6.86
N TYR A 353 9.94 -11.70 7.12
CA TYR A 353 9.26 -11.26 8.33
C TYR A 353 7.83 -10.78 8.08
N ALA A 354 7.48 -10.55 6.82
CA ALA A 354 6.19 -9.97 6.43
C ALA A 354 5.76 -10.43 5.04
N ASN A 355 4.45 -10.47 4.81
CA ASN A 355 3.85 -10.74 3.53
C ASN A 355 3.79 -9.45 2.70
N VAL A 356 4.66 -9.35 1.71
CA VAL A 356 4.83 -8.20 0.82
C VAL A 356 4.87 -8.67 -0.64
N LEU A 357 4.97 -7.78 -1.61
CA LEU A 357 4.94 -8.14 -3.03
C LEU A 357 5.95 -9.26 -3.38
N GLU A 358 7.17 -9.16 -2.86
CA GLU A 358 8.25 -10.14 -3.10
C GLU A 358 8.00 -11.50 -2.43
N SER A 359 7.02 -11.60 -1.53
CA SER A 359 6.59 -12.89 -0.96
C SER A 359 5.84 -13.74 -1.99
N ASN A 360 5.31 -13.11 -3.04
CA ASN A 360 4.58 -13.76 -4.14
C ASN A 360 3.33 -14.55 -3.71
N ASN A 361 2.68 -14.12 -2.64
CA ASN A 361 1.45 -14.76 -2.15
C ASN A 361 0.19 -14.22 -2.84
N TRP A 362 0.21 -12.96 -3.27
CA TRP A 362 -0.87 -12.26 -3.96
C TRP A 362 -2.22 -12.26 -3.22
N ALA A 363 -2.16 -12.50 -1.94
CA ALA A 363 -3.29 -12.48 -1.02
C ALA A 363 -2.78 -12.32 0.43
N PRO A 364 -3.64 -11.93 1.39
CA PRO A 364 -3.28 -11.95 2.79
C PRO A 364 -2.92 -13.37 3.26
N SER A 365 -1.95 -13.48 4.15
CA SER A 365 -1.60 -14.73 4.82
C SER A 365 -2.43 -14.91 6.10
N ARG A 366 -2.59 -16.15 6.55
CA ARG A 366 -3.23 -16.42 7.83
C ARG A 366 -2.52 -15.70 8.98
N ILE A 367 -3.28 -15.28 9.99
CA ILE A 367 -2.69 -14.68 11.18
C ILE A 367 -1.68 -15.63 11.83
N GLY A 368 -0.53 -15.06 12.25
CA GLY A 368 0.57 -15.83 12.84
C GLY A 368 1.52 -16.51 11.85
N ALA A 369 1.36 -16.33 10.53
CA ALA A 369 2.25 -16.89 9.52
C ALA A 369 3.70 -16.36 9.64
N TYR A 370 3.87 -15.10 10.00
CA TYR A 370 5.18 -14.45 10.10
C TYR A 370 5.55 -14.17 11.56
N ARG A 371 5.81 -15.23 12.35
CA ARG A 371 6.06 -15.14 13.80
C ARG A 371 7.26 -14.27 14.17
N GLN A 372 8.30 -14.28 13.37
CA GLN A 372 9.52 -13.49 13.61
C GLN A 372 9.32 -12.00 13.28
N GLY A 373 8.26 -11.64 12.57
CA GLY A 373 7.90 -10.26 12.21
C GLY A 373 7.18 -9.48 13.32
N ARG A 374 7.05 -10.03 14.54
CA ARG A 374 6.37 -9.38 15.65
C ARG A 374 7.12 -8.15 16.17
N SER A 375 6.39 -7.14 16.63
CA SER A 375 6.97 -5.97 17.30
C SER A 375 7.48 -6.32 18.71
N TYR A 376 8.24 -5.41 19.31
CA TYR A 376 8.73 -5.55 20.69
C TYR A 376 7.58 -5.81 21.68
N PHE A 377 6.45 -5.15 21.49
CA PHE A 377 5.27 -5.33 22.36
C PHE A 377 4.48 -6.62 22.06
N GLY A 378 4.82 -7.34 21.00
CA GLY A 378 4.19 -8.59 20.63
C GLY A 378 3.04 -8.47 19.66
N CYS A 379 2.88 -7.34 18.97
CA CYS A 379 1.94 -7.20 17.84
C CYS A 379 2.51 -7.90 16.60
N PHE A 380 1.69 -8.73 15.97
CA PHE A 380 2.06 -9.46 14.75
C PHE A 380 1.51 -8.75 13.50
N GLN A 381 2.15 -9.02 12.36
CA GLN A 381 1.69 -8.56 11.04
C GLN A 381 1.36 -7.05 11.01
N MET A 382 2.20 -6.26 11.72
CA MET A 382 2.13 -4.80 11.65
C MET A 382 2.61 -4.29 10.29
N ILE A 383 3.38 -5.10 9.57
CA ILE A 383 3.89 -4.82 8.23
C ILE A 383 3.41 -5.91 7.29
N GLY A 384 2.97 -5.50 6.08
CA GLY A 384 2.48 -6.40 5.05
C GLY A 384 1.04 -6.86 5.27
N ASP A 385 0.62 -7.88 4.55
CA ASP A 385 -0.73 -8.44 4.50
C ASP A 385 -1.81 -7.43 4.08
N VAL A 386 -2.17 -6.49 4.94
CA VAL A 386 -3.18 -5.46 4.67
C VAL A 386 -2.73 -4.09 5.18
N TRP A 387 -3.01 -3.04 4.43
CA TRP A 387 -2.96 -1.68 4.95
C TRP A 387 -3.95 -1.52 6.09
N GLU A 388 -3.51 -0.96 7.21
CA GLU A 388 -4.38 -0.80 8.37
C GLU A 388 -4.92 0.62 8.51
N TRP A 389 -6.25 0.75 8.49
CA TRP A 389 -6.93 2.01 8.77
C TRP A 389 -6.64 2.48 10.19
N THR A 390 -6.31 3.75 10.32
CA THR A 390 -6.22 4.45 11.61
C THR A 390 -7.34 5.47 11.75
N SER A 391 -7.65 5.88 12.98
CA SER A 391 -8.62 6.95 13.23
C SER A 391 -8.13 8.32 12.79
N SER A 392 -6.82 8.49 12.54
CA SER A 392 -6.20 9.78 12.23
C SER A 392 -6.55 10.29 10.85
N GLU A 393 -6.88 11.59 10.78
CA GLU A 393 -6.93 12.32 9.51
C GLU A 393 -5.51 12.44 8.94
N TYR A 394 -5.41 12.34 7.60
CA TYR A 394 -4.16 12.68 6.94
C TYR A 394 -3.95 14.19 7.00
N SER A 395 -3.01 14.59 7.82
CA SER A 395 -2.56 15.97 7.96
C SER A 395 -1.04 16.04 7.83
N LEU A 396 -0.55 17.20 7.41
CA LEU A 396 0.89 17.46 7.38
C LEU A 396 1.42 17.61 8.80
N TYR A 397 2.59 17.05 9.06
CA TYR A 397 3.20 17.14 10.39
C TYR A 397 3.59 18.59 10.75
N PRO A 398 3.65 18.93 12.03
CA PRO A 398 4.09 20.25 12.47
C PRO A 398 5.45 20.61 11.85
N ARG A 399 5.56 21.80 11.25
CA ARG A 399 6.76 22.30 10.55
C ARG A 399 7.13 21.51 9.28
N PHE A 400 6.16 20.82 8.68
CA PHE A 400 6.34 20.16 7.38
C PHE A 400 6.98 21.09 6.35
N LYS A 401 7.85 20.52 5.52
CA LYS A 401 8.43 21.17 4.34
C LYS A 401 8.34 20.24 3.16
N SER A 402 7.61 20.64 2.12
CA SER A 402 7.53 19.86 0.90
C SER A 402 8.90 19.76 0.23
N LYS A 403 9.32 18.55 -0.06
CA LYS A 403 10.52 18.27 -0.89
C LYS A 403 10.17 18.19 -2.37
N PHE A 404 8.97 17.74 -2.67
CA PHE A 404 8.43 17.70 -4.03
C PHE A 404 6.97 18.16 -4.02
N SER A 405 6.78 19.44 -4.37
CA SER A 405 5.47 20.10 -4.37
C SER A 405 4.44 19.31 -5.18
N GLU A 406 3.22 19.28 -4.70
CA GLU A 406 2.06 18.59 -5.27
C GLU A 406 2.09 17.05 -5.15
N TYR A 407 3.11 16.46 -4.54
CA TYR A 407 3.17 15.00 -4.37
C TYR A 407 2.38 14.53 -3.15
N THR A 408 2.63 15.11 -1.97
CA THR A 408 1.97 14.72 -0.71
C THR A 408 1.16 15.84 -0.08
N ASP A 409 1.54 17.09 -0.30
CA ASP A 409 1.03 18.28 0.39
C ASP A 409 -0.40 18.68 -0.01
N LYS A 410 -0.85 18.34 -1.21
CA LYS A 410 -2.20 18.69 -1.72
C LYS A 410 -3.32 17.76 -1.23
N TRP A 411 -2.99 16.67 -0.56
CA TRP A 411 -3.93 15.62 -0.19
C TRP A 411 -4.38 15.67 1.27
N SER A 412 -3.90 16.64 2.06
CA SER A 412 -4.17 16.76 3.49
C SER A 412 -5.57 17.26 3.81
N VAL A 413 -6.59 16.67 3.18
CA VAL A 413 -8.01 16.95 3.42
C VAL A 413 -8.86 15.74 3.04
N ASN A 414 -9.84 15.40 3.88
CA ASN A 414 -10.78 14.29 3.64
C ASN A 414 -10.11 12.95 3.32
N GLN A 415 -8.96 12.70 3.90
CA GLN A 415 -8.21 11.44 3.78
C GLN A 415 -7.96 10.87 5.17
N LYS A 416 -7.99 9.56 5.28
CA LYS A 416 -7.58 8.84 6.50
C LYS A 416 -6.22 8.20 6.30
N VAL A 417 -5.44 8.15 7.38
CA VAL A 417 -4.12 7.51 7.34
C VAL A 417 -4.26 5.99 7.41
N LEU A 418 -3.51 5.31 6.54
CA LEU A 418 -3.27 3.87 6.61
C LEU A 418 -1.79 3.60 6.87
N ARG A 419 -1.52 2.50 7.55
CA ARG A 419 -0.16 2.11 7.96
C ARG A 419 0.13 0.66 7.59
N GLY A 420 1.41 0.30 7.50
CA GLY A 420 1.89 -1.08 7.46
C GLY A 420 2.19 -1.64 6.07
N GLY A 421 1.56 -1.16 5.02
CA GLY A 421 1.67 -1.80 3.70
C GLY A 421 0.75 -3.02 3.56
N SER A 422 0.71 -3.60 2.37
CA SER A 422 -0.07 -4.79 2.06
C SER A 422 0.78 -5.88 1.43
N PHE A 423 0.19 -7.04 1.15
CA PHE A 423 0.84 -8.12 0.38
C PHE A 423 1.26 -7.70 -1.04
N ALA A 424 0.75 -6.57 -1.54
CA ALA A 424 1.09 -6.01 -2.85
C ALA A 424 2.08 -4.84 -2.77
N THR A 425 2.46 -4.42 -1.58
CA THR A 425 3.42 -3.33 -1.39
C THR A 425 4.86 -3.85 -1.53
N PRO A 426 5.70 -3.27 -2.41
CA PRO A 426 7.11 -3.64 -2.53
C PRO A 426 7.90 -3.43 -1.23
N CYS A 427 8.79 -4.36 -0.90
CA CYS A 427 9.56 -4.36 0.35
C CYS A 427 10.40 -3.08 0.56
N LEU A 428 10.91 -2.49 -0.52
CA LEU A 428 11.71 -1.25 -0.47
C LEU A 428 10.90 0.01 -0.12
N GLN A 429 9.57 -0.06 -0.17
CA GLN A 429 8.71 1.06 0.28
C GLN A 429 8.40 0.99 1.77
N ILE A 430 8.38 -0.21 2.33
CA ILE A 430 7.84 -0.47 3.65
C ILE A 430 8.82 -0.06 4.75
N ARG A 431 8.30 0.59 5.78
CA ARG A 431 8.92 0.89 7.08
C ARG A 431 7.85 1.35 8.06
N ASN A 432 8.14 1.31 9.34
CA ASN A 432 7.19 1.70 10.38
C ASN A 432 6.64 3.12 10.26
N SER A 433 7.40 4.05 9.68
CA SER A 433 6.99 5.46 9.50
C SER A 433 6.23 5.72 8.20
N TYR A 434 6.20 4.78 7.25
CA TYR A 434 5.54 4.97 5.96
C TYR A 434 4.04 5.24 6.12
N ARG A 435 3.56 6.32 5.51
CA ARG A 435 2.18 6.80 5.58
C ARG A 435 1.53 6.67 4.23
N ASN A 436 0.42 5.93 4.18
CA ASN A 436 -0.50 5.96 3.06
C ASN A 436 -1.79 6.71 3.46
N TYR A 437 -2.54 7.19 2.50
CA TYR A 437 -3.76 7.95 2.76
C TYR A 437 -4.76 7.78 1.63
N PHE A 438 -6.01 7.54 1.99
CA PHE A 438 -7.12 7.40 1.06
C PHE A 438 -8.40 8.02 1.65
N ARG A 439 -9.36 8.29 0.77
CA ARG A 439 -10.69 8.71 1.22
C ARG A 439 -11.35 7.61 2.04
N PRO A 440 -12.16 7.96 3.06
CA PRO A 440 -12.70 6.97 3.99
C PRO A 440 -13.68 5.97 3.36
N ASN A 441 -14.20 6.25 2.18
CA ASN A 441 -15.10 5.37 1.43
C ASN A 441 -14.41 4.37 0.51
N GLU A 442 -13.10 4.45 0.33
CA GLU A 442 -12.37 3.58 -0.60
C GLU A 442 -12.30 2.14 -0.07
N ARG A 443 -12.66 1.18 -0.95
CA ARG A 443 -12.69 -0.26 -0.64
C ARG A 443 -11.79 -1.08 -1.56
N ILE A 444 -11.29 -0.48 -2.64
CA ILE A 444 -10.52 -1.19 -3.67
C ILE A 444 -9.10 -1.55 -3.24
N LEU A 445 -8.56 -0.79 -2.28
CA LEU A 445 -7.22 -1.03 -1.76
C LEU A 445 -7.20 -2.30 -0.88
N PHE A 446 -6.02 -2.86 -0.70
CA PHE A 446 -5.83 -4.01 0.19
C PHE A 446 -5.81 -3.54 1.65
N SER A 447 -6.91 -2.92 2.08
CA SER A 447 -7.09 -2.34 3.42
C SER A 447 -7.86 -3.27 4.34
N GLY A 448 -7.32 -3.44 5.51
CA GLY A 448 -7.93 -4.03 6.69
C GLY A 448 -7.71 -3.09 7.89
N PHE A 449 -7.66 -3.65 9.11
CA PHE A 449 -7.45 -2.87 10.32
C PHE A 449 -7.20 -3.77 11.53
N ARG A 450 -6.71 -3.17 12.60
CA ARG A 450 -6.75 -3.71 13.98
C ARG A 450 -7.43 -2.70 14.88
N CYS A 451 -7.94 -3.15 16.02
CA CYS A 451 -8.57 -2.25 16.98
C CYS A 451 -7.62 -1.86 18.12
N ALA A 452 -7.94 -0.75 18.75
CA ALA A 452 -7.39 -0.28 20.01
C ALA A 452 -8.53 -0.11 21.03
N ALA A 453 -8.16 -0.03 22.30
CA ALA A 453 -9.08 0.29 23.38
C ALA A 453 -8.38 1.12 24.46
N ASP A 454 -9.15 1.86 25.21
CA ASP A 454 -8.68 2.53 26.40
C ASP A 454 -8.59 1.51 27.56
N PRO A 455 -7.63 1.62 28.50
CA PRO A 455 -7.38 0.65 29.55
C PRO A 455 -8.55 0.47 30.52
#